data_7d149d1c237a88d6d28fdd2e945749aa
#
_entry.id   7d149d1c237a88d6d28fdd2e945749aa
#
_cell.length_a   1.000
_cell.length_b   1.000
_cell.length_c   1.000
_cell.angle_alpha   90.00
_cell.angle_beta   90.00
_cell.angle_gamma   90.00
#
_symmetry.space_group_name_H-M   'P 1'
#
loop_
_entity.id
_entity.type
_entity.pdbx_description
1 polymer ?
#
loop_
_entity_poly.entity_id
_entity_poly.type
_entity_poly.pdbx_seq_one_letter_code
_entity_poly.pdbx_strand_id
1 'polypeptide(L)'
;ILLIGNGMRTSTQGIDFIIERFRREKDKGKYNIIVQQLPSEPESFIHLDMVFTMLDRDKCMVFDPLILQSNGYQTVHITIDNGQVTGIRSVPNILKALRRLGMDLEPLVCGGTDEWDQEREQWHSGANTFAFAPGKVLTYARNVHTLDEFDRHGFGIIPAADFIAGKELPDGPCVITIEGSELPRGGGGARCMTMPLSRRPVDW
;
A
#
# COMPACT_ATOMS: atom_id res chain seq x y z
N ILE A 1 -8.93 7.85 -8.18
CA ILE A 1 -7.85 8.27 -7.26
C ILE A 1 -6.58 7.56 -7.67
N LEU A 2 -5.45 8.27 -7.74
CA LEU A 2 -4.12 7.71 -7.98
C LEU A 2 -3.22 8.04 -6.78
N LEU A 3 -2.54 7.03 -6.24
CA LEU A 3 -1.53 7.21 -5.18
C LEU A 3 -0.14 7.08 -5.78
N ILE A 4 0.76 8.01 -5.48
CA ILE A 4 2.14 8.02 -5.99
C ILE A 4 3.10 8.24 -4.82
N GLY A 5 4.16 7.45 -4.76
CA GLY A 5 5.31 7.71 -3.90
C GLY A 5 6.32 8.60 -4.61
N ASN A 6 6.66 9.74 -4.02
CA ASN A 6 7.73 10.63 -4.50
C ASN A 6 9.02 10.30 -3.75
N GLY A 7 10.01 9.80 -4.43
CA GLY A 7 11.29 9.37 -3.85
C GLY A 7 12.35 9.10 -4.92
N MET A 8 13.29 8.24 -4.64
CA MET A 8 14.38 7.93 -5.57
C MET A 8 13.93 7.35 -6.92
N ARG A 9 12.79 6.64 -6.96
CA ARG A 9 12.29 5.97 -8.17
C ARG A 9 11.27 6.80 -8.94
N THR A 10 10.66 7.78 -8.30
CA THR A 10 9.68 8.67 -8.93
C THR A 10 9.97 10.10 -8.53
N SER A 11 10.52 10.87 -9.46
CA SER A 11 10.85 12.27 -9.27
C SER A 11 9.61 13.17 -9.40
N THR A 12 9.73 14.42 -8.95
CA THR A 12 8.68 15.45 -9.15
C THR A 12 8.41 15.68 -10.63
N GLN A 13 9.43 15.65 -11.50
CA GLN A 13 9.26 15.76 -12.95
C GLN A 13 8.45 14.60 -13.53
N GLY A 14 8.67 13.37 -13.01
CA GLY A 14 7.86 12.21 -13.40
C GLY A 14 6.40 12.37 -13.00
N ILE A 15 6.14 12.94 -11.83
CA ILE A 15 4.78 13.26 -11.36
C ILE A 15 4.14 14.35 -12.25
N ASP A 16 4.86 15.41 -12.58
CA ASP A 16 4.39 16.46 -13.49
C ASP A 16 4.02 15.88 -14.86
N PHE A 17 4.82 14.95 -15.38
CA PHE A 17 4.51 14.26 -16.63
C PHE A 17 3.18 13.47 -16.54
N ILE A 18 2.94 12.78 -15.42
CA ILE A 18 1.67 12.06 -15.17
C ILE A 18 0.50 13.05 -15.10
N ILE A 19 0.66 14.18 -14.40
CA ILE A 19 -0.37 15.22 -14.29
C ILE A 19 -0.71 15.76 -15.68
N GLU A 20 0.30 16.10 -16.50
CA GLU A 20 0.10 16.56 -17.88
C GLU A 20 -0.61 15.53 -18.75
N ARG A 21 -0.37 14.23 -18.52
CA ARG A 21 -1.07 13.17 -19.21
C ARG A 21 -2.57 13.18 -18.87
N PHE A 22 -2.93 13.24 -17.58
CA PHE A 22 -4.33 13.35 -17.15
C PHE A 22 -5.03 14.63 -17.65
N ARG A 23 -4.30 15.75 -17.74
CA ARG A 23 -4.84 17.00 -18.30
C ARG A 23 -5.21 16.88 -19.78
N ARG A 24 -4.54 16.01 -20.52
CA ARG A 24 -4.74 15.78 -21.97
C ARG A 24 -5.70 14.64 -22.28
N GLU A 25 -6.20 13.92 -21.27
CA GLU A 25 -7.17 12.85 -21.51
C GLU A 25 -8.45 13.41 -22.18
N LYS A 26 -9.02 12.62 -23.12
CA LYS A 26 -10.22 13.02 -23.86
C LYS A 26 -11.45 13.09 -22.96
N ASP A 27 -11.56 12.15 -22.03
CA ASP A 27 -12.58 12.14 -20.99
C ASP A 27 -12.14 13.06 -19.87
N LYS A 28 -12.52 14.33 -19.98
CA LYS A 28 -12.17 15.39 -19.03
C LYS A 28 -12.90 15.23 -17.70
N GLY A 29 -12.69 14.09 -17.05
CA GLY A 29 -13.20 13.81 -15.73
C GLY A 29 -12.44 14.51 -14.62
N LYS A 30 -12.89 14.25 -13.39
CA LYS A 30 -12.21 14.71 -12.19
C LYS A 30 -11.25 13.63 -11.70
N TYR A 31 -9.97 13.99 -11.59
CA TYR A 31 -8.92 13.11 -11.10
C TYR A 31 -8.36 13.63 -9.77
N ASN A 32 -8.09 12.72 -8.85
CA ASN A 32 -7.45 13.03 -7.58
C ASN A 32 -6.14 12.26 -7.52
N ILE A 33 -5.03 12.96 -7.35
CA ILE A 33 -3.69 12.38 -7.22
C ILE A 33 -3.20 12.70 -5.81
N ILE A 34 -2.85 11.68 -5.04
CA ILE A 34 -2.26 11.82 -3.72
C ILE A 34 -0.80 11.40 -3.83
N VAL A 35 0.09 12.32 -3.52
CA VAL A 35 1.54 12.11 -3.57
C VAL A 35 2.06 12.04 -2.15
N GLN A 36 2.70 10.93 -1.80
CA GLN A 36 3.42 10.75 -0.54
C GLN A 36 4.91 10.89 -0.78
N GLN A 37 5.54 11.83 -0.09
CA GLN A 37 6.99 11.91 -0.06
C GLN A 37 7.56 10.72 0.73
N LEU A 38 8.58 10.08 0.16
CA LEU A 38 9.26 8.93 0.74
C LEU A 38 10.69 9.30 1.16
N PRO A 39 11.23 8.70 2.22
CA PRO A 39 12.65 8.80 2.53
C PRO A 39 13.53 8.34 1.37
N SER A 40 14.69 8.95 1.21
CA SER A 40 15.71 8.50 0.25
C SER A 40 16.50 7.30 0.76
N GLU A 41 16.58 7.16 2.07
CA GLU A 41 17.26 6.07 2.78
C GLU A 41 16.43 5.67 4.00
N PRO A 42 16.50 4.40 4.42
CA PRO A 42 17.12 3.26 3.75
C PRO A 42 16.35 2.79 2.50
N GLU A 43 16.94 1.87 1.73
CA GLU A 43 16.36 1.32 0.48
C GLU A 43 14.98 0.66 0.69
N SER A 44 14.61 0.30 1.91
CA SER A 44 13.29 -0.25 2.23
C SER A 44 12.13 0.72 1.96
N PHE A 45 12.40 2.00 1.68
CA PHE A 45 11.40 3.03 1.36
C PHE A 45 11.33 3.41 -0.12
N ILE A 46 11.93 2.62 -1.01
CA ILE A 46 12.05 2.98 -2.44
C ILE A 46 10.73 3.13 -3.18
N HIS A 47 9.66 2.50 -2.73
CA HIS A 47 8.33 2.53 -3.34
C HIS A 47 7.24 2.76 -2.29
N LEU A 48 6.10 3.34 -2.71
CA LEU A 48 4.97 3.58 -1.82
C LEU A 48 4.41 2.28 -1.21
N ASP A 49 4.39 1.21 -1.97
CA ASP A 49 3.88 -0.09 -1.53
C ASP A 49 4.78 -0.81 -0.50
N MET A 50 5.95 -0.25 -0.19
CA MET A 50 6.77 -0.68 0.94
C MET A 50 6.28 -0.12 2.29
N VAL A 51 5.38 0.87 2.27
CA VAL A 51 4.87 1.57 3.46
C VAL A 51 3.36 1.72 3.49
N PHE A 52 2.69 1.48 2.37
CA PHE A 52 1.24 1.55 2.24
C PHE A 52 0.73 0.60 1.17
N THR A 53 -0.16 -0.33 1.52
CA THR A 53 -0.87 -1.20 0.56
C THR A 53 -2.34 -1.36 0.93
N MET A 54 -3.19 -1.48 -0.09
CA MET A 54 -4.61 -1.80 0.09
C MET A 54 -4.77 -3.30 0.37
N LEU A 55 -5.58 -3.66 1.36
CA LEU A 55 -5.87 -5.04 1.75
C LEU A 55 -7.29 -5.46 1.38
N ASP A 56 -8.23 -4.56 1.65
CA ASP A 56 -9.65 -4.75 1.39
C ASP A 56 -10.27 -3.41 1.00
N ARG A 57 -11.59 -3.36 0.84
CA ARG A 57 -12.36 -2.14 0.55
C ARG A 57 -12.24 -1.10 1.66
N ASP A 58 -12.11 -1.57 2.90
CA ASP A 58 -12.09 -0.76 4.12
C ASP A 58 -10.80 -0.90 4.93
N LYS A 59 -9.79 -1.63 4.44
CA LYS A 59 -8.55 -1.92 5.17
C LYS A 59 -7.29 -1.70 4.35
N CYS A 60 -6.25 -1.21 5.01
CA CYS A 60 -4.93 -1.05 4.41
C CYS A 60 -3.83 -1.44 5.41
N MET A 61 -2.68 -1.86 4.88
CA MET A 61 -1.45 -2.03 5.65
C MET A 61 -0.64 -0.75 5.59
N VAL A 62 -0.11 -0.30 6.71
CA VAL A 62 0.71 0.91 6.81
C VAL A 62 1.97 0.69 7.63
N PHE A 63 3.02 1.42 7.30
CA PHE A 63 4.14 1.65 8.20
C PHE A 63 3.85 2.93 9.00
N ASP A 64 3.50 2.77 10.27
CA ASP A 64 2.97 3.85 11.13
C ASP A 64 3.87 5.09 11.19
N PRO A 65 5.20 4.97 11.43
CA PRO A 65 6.06 6.16 11.59
C PRO A 65 6.05 7.09 10.38
N LEU A 66 5.85 6.56 9.17
CA LEU A 66 5.84 7.37 7.95
C LEU A 66 4.43 7.82 7.53
N ILE A 67 3.42 6.99 7.73
CA ILE A 67 2.08 7.22 7.16
C ILE A 67 1.13 7.89 8.16
N LEU A 68 1.17 7.51 9.44
CA LEU A 68 0.20 7.99 10.42
C LEU A 68 0.75 9.05 11.37
N GLN A 69 2.02 8.93 11.76
CA GLN A 69 2.65 9.85 12.69
C GLN A 69 3.06 11.16 12.01
N SER A 70 3.16 12.21 12.82
CA SER A 70 3.72 13.49 12.36
C SER A 70 5.23 13.35 12.15
N ASN A 71 5.67 13.57 10.92
CA ASN A 71 7.06 13.48 10.51
C ASN A 71 7.41 14.57 9.48
N GLY A 72 8.63 14.60 9.00
CA GLY A 72 9.10 15.60 8.03
C GLY A 72 8.65 15.35 6.58
N TYR A 73 7.98 14.23 6.27
CA TYR A 73 7.59 13.86 4.92
C TYR A 73 6.17 14.30 4.61
N GLN A 74 5.99 14.96 3.46
CA GLN A 74 4.71 15.56 3.10
C GLN A 74 3.82 14.60 2.32
N THR A 75 2.52 14.73 2.55
CA THR A 75 1.48 14.19 1.68
C THR A 75 0.78 15.36 0.96
N VAL A 76 0.73 15.30 -0.36
CA VAL A 76 0.14 16.35 -1.20
C VAL A 76 -1.03 15.79 -1.98
N HIS A 77 -2.17 16.48 -1.95
CA HIS A 77 -3.33 16.16 -2.76
C HIS A 77 -3.45 17.15 -3.93
N ILE A 78 -3.47 16.61 -5.14
CA ILE A 78 -3.60 17.36 -6.40
C ILE A 78 -4.96 16.99 -7.02
N THR A 79 -5.74 17.99 -7.37
CA THR A 79 -7.02 17.82 -8.06
C THR A 79 -6.93 18.33 -9.47
N ILE A 80 -7.32 17.50 -10.44
CA ILE A 80 -7.47 17.87 -11.84
C ILE A 80 -8.96 17.77 -12.17
N ASP A 81 -9.51 18.80 -12.75
CA ASP A 81 -10.91 18.85 -13.18
C ASP A 81 -11.00 19.49 -14.56
N ASN A 82 -11.72 18.84 -15.48
CA ASN A 82 -11.85 19.30 -16.86
C ASN A 82 -10.52 19.64 -17.56
N GLY A 83 -9.46 18.87 -17.26
CA GLY A 83 -8.12 19.08 -17.84
C GLY A 83 -7.34 20.25 -17.22
N GLN A 84 -7.80 20.82 -16.11
CA GLN A 84 -7.11 21.89 -15.38
C GLN A 84 -6.75 21.42 -13.97
N VAL A 85 -5.56 21.79 -13.51
CA VAL A 85 -5.20 21.61 -12.09
C VAL A 85 -5.97 22.66 -11.29
N THR A 86 -6.97 22.22 -10.53
CA THR A 86 -7.85 23.09 -9.74
C THR A 86 -7.43 23.23 -8.29
N GLY A 87 -6.51 22.40 -7.83
CA GLY A 87 -6.00 22.48 -6.47
C GLY A 87 -4.75 21.66 -6.24
N ILE A 88 -3.82 22.21 -5.47
CA ILE A 88 -2.65 21.53 -4.90
C ILE A 88 -2.60 21.92 -3.43
N ARG A 89 -2.64 20.94 -2.53
CA ARG A 89 -2.67 21.20 -1.09
C ARG A 89 -1.95 20.12 -0.30
N SER A 90 -1.23 20.52 0.74
CA SER A 90 -0.73 19.60 1.75
C SER A 90 -1.90 19.03 2.55
N VAL A 91 -1.82 17.76 2.90
CA VAL A 91 -2.81 17.04 3.72
C VAL A 91 -2.08 16.28 4.83
N PRO A 92 -2.75 15.99 5.96
CA PRO A 92 -2.06 15.38 7.09
C PRO A 92 -1.43 14.02 6.79
N ASN A 93 -2.10 13.16 6.01
CA ASN A 93 -1.59 11.87 5.56
C ASN A 93 -2.50 11.28 4.46
N ILE A 94 -2.08 10.14 3.89
CA ILE A 94 -2.81 9.42 2.83
C ILE A 94 -4.23 9.06 3.28
N LEU A 95 -4.41 8.49 4.49
CA LEU A 95 -5.71 8.01 4.96
C LEU A 95 -6.72 9.15 5.08
N LYS A 96 -6.31 10.29 5.64
CA LYS A 96 -7.17 11.47 5.74
C LYS A 96 -7.51 12.07 4.39
N ALA A 97 -6.60 11.97 3.40
CA ALA A 97 -6.91 12.37 2.03
C ALA A 97 -7.93 11.43 1.39
N LEU A 98 -7.75 10.12 1.52
CA LEU A 98 -8.65 9.09 1.00
C LEU A 98 -10.05 9.18 1.61
N ARG A 99 -10.13 9.37 2.94
CA ARG A 99 -11.41 9.53 3.66
C ARG A 99 -12.23 10.71 3.12
N ARG A 100 -11.58 11.84 2.82
CA ARG A 100 -12.24 13.01 2.20
C ARG A 100 -12.77 12.73 0.79
N LEU A 101 -12.24 11.70 0.14
CA LEU A 101 -12.63 11.25 -1.19
C LEU A 101 -13.61 10.06 -1.15
N GLY A 102 -14.10 9.71 0.04
CA GLY A 102 -15.09 8.65 0.24
C GLY A 102 -14.51 7.25 0.51
N MET A 103 -13.18 7.13 0.67
CA MET A 103 -12.51 5.87 1.02
C MET A 103 -12.04 5.93 2.47
N ASP A 104 -12.84 5.41 3.40
CA ASP A 104 -12.49 5.34 4.82
C ASP A 104 -11.83 4.00 5.12
N LEU A 105 -10.51 4.02 5.29
CA LEU A 105 -9.68 2.83 5.47
C LEU A 105 -9.23 2.71 6.93
N GLU A 106 -9.44 1.53 7.49
CA GLU A 106 -8.86 1.11 8.76
C GLU A 106 -7.41 0.65 8.54
N PRO A 107 -6.42 1.27 9.21
CA PRO A 107 -5.03 0.85 9.06
C PRO A 107 -4.68 -0.35 9.94
N LEU A 108 -4.08 -1.37 9.36
CA LEU A 108 -3.31 -2.39 10.05
C LEU A 108 -1.85 -1.92 10.06
N VAL A 109 -1.17 -2.08 11.19
CA VAL A 109 0.20 -1.58 11.37
C VAL A 109 1.22 -2.69 11.13
N CYS A 110 2.09 -2.50 10.15
CA CYS A 110 3.23 -3.39 9.90
C CYS A 110 4.12 -3.48 11.14
N GLY A 111 4.35 -4.69 11.66
CA GLY A 111 5.15 -4.93 12.85
C GLY A 111 4.42 -4.67 14.18
N GLY A 112 3.11 -4.31 14.14
CA GLY A 112 2.31 -4.11 15.35
C GLY A 112 2.63 -2.80 16.08
N THR A 113 2.67 -2.84 17.42
CA THR A 113 2.76 -1.63 18.26
C THR A 113 4.18 -1.29 18.72
N ASP A 114 5.14 -2.20 18.60
CA ASP A 114 6.52 -1.97 19.00
C ASP A 114 7.33 -1.36 17.85
N GLU A 115 8.03 -0.25 18.10
CA GLU A 115 8.76 0.50 17.07
C GLU A 115 9.88 -0.33 16.42
N TRP A 116 10.59 -1.17 17.18
CA TRP A 116 11.64 -2.03 16.65
C TRP A 116 11.09 -3.14 15.77
N ASP A 117 9.95 -3.70 16.14
CA ASP A 117 9.27 -4.70 15.33
C ASP A 117 8.72 -4.06 14.04
N GLN A 118 8.20 -2.84 14.11
CA GLN A 118 7.76 -2.09 12.94
C GLN A 118 8.91 -1.84 11.96
N GLU A 119 10.06 -1.34 12.43
CA GLU A 119 11.24 -1.11 11.58
C GLU A 119 11.77 -2.42 10.99
N ARG A 120 11.90 -3.46 11.82
CA ARG A 120 12.40 -4.75 11.38
C ARG A 120 11.50 -5.39 10.33
N GLU A 121 10.19 -5.38 10.54
CA GLU A 121 9.27 -6.04 9.62
C GLU A 121 9.00 -5.19 8.38
N GLN A 122 9.05 -3.86 8.47
CA GLN A 122 9.05 -3.00 7.29
C GLN A 122 10.29 -3.27 6.41
N TRP A 123 11.47 -3.37 7.02
CA TRP A 123 12.70 -3.77 6.32
C TRP A 123 12.54 -5.12 5.60
N HIS A 124 11.81 -6.05 6.20
CA HIS A 124 11.49 -7.35 5.60
C HIS A 124 10.22 -7.33 4.75
N SER A 125 9.84 -6.17 4.25
CA SER A 125 8.72 -5.98 3.33
C SER A 125 7.35 -6.38 3.90
N GLY A 126 7.14 -6.22 5.22
CA GLY A 126 5.88 -6.59 5.89
C GLY A 126 4.70 -5.76 5.40
N ALA A 127 4.91 -4.50 5.01
CA ALA A 127 3.87 -3.67 4.41
C ALA A 127 3.66 -3.93 2.90
N ASN A 128 4.59 -4.62 2.22
CA ASN A 128 4.51 -4.93 0.79
C ASN A 128 3.69 -6.20 0.54
N THR A 129 2.44 -6.17 0.92
CA THR A 129 1.48 -7.26 0.78
C THR A 129 0.83 -7.24 -0.60
N PHE A 130 0.38 -8.39 -1.08
CA PHE A 130 -0.32 -8.48 -2.36
C PHE A 130 -1.77 -8.94 -2.16
N ALA A 131 -2.72 -8.01 -2.31
CA ALA A 131 -4.14 -8.34 -2.35
C ALA A 131 -4.52 -8.80 -3.77
N PHE A 132 -4.80 -10.10 -3.93
CA PHE A 132 -5.25 -10.67 -5.21
C PHE A 132 -6.77 -10.63 -5.38
N ALA A 133 -7.49 -10.38 -4.29
CA ALA A 133 -8.89 -10.00 -4.25
C ALA A 133 -9.15 -9.18 -2.96
N PRO A 134 -10.26 -8.46 -2.83
CA PRO A 134 -10.61 -7.78 -1.58
C PRO A 134 -10.58 -8.76 -0.39
N GLY A 135 -9.82 -8.43 0.65
CA GLY A 135 -9.63 -9.27 1.83
C GLY A 135 -8.83 -10.56 1.62
N LYS A 136 -8.28 -10.81 0.42
CA LYS A 136 -7.46 -12.01 0.13
C LYS A 136 -6.03 -11.57 -0.18
N VAL A 137 -5.11 -11.85 0.71
CA VAL A 137 -3.77 -11.26 0.73
C VAL A 137 -2.67 -12.31 0.73
N LEU A 138 -1.54 -12.01 0.08
CA LEU A 138 -0.30 -12.77 0.18
C LEU A 138 0.73 -11.92 0.94
N THR A 139 1.48 -12.55 1.87
CA THR A 139 2.60 -11.91 2.58
C THR A 139 3.64 -12.96 3.00
N TYR A 140 4.78 -12.49 3.54
CA TYR A 140 5.81 -13.39 4.05
C TYR A 140 5.50 -13.88 5.47
N ALA A 141 5.66 -15.19 5.70
CA ALA A 141 5.47 -15.84 6.99
C ALA A 141 6.42 -15.34 8.09
N ARG A 142 7.57 -14.79 7.71
CA ARG A 142 8.59 -14.30 8.65
C ARG A 142 8.16 -13.06 9.45
N ASN A 143 7.21 -12.27 8.95
CA ASN A 143 6.75 -11.03 9.57
C ASN A 143 5.64 -11.33 10.60
N VAL A 144 6.04 -11.95 11.71
CA VAL A 144 5.11 -12.54 12.68
C VAL A 144 4.22 -11.49 13.36
N HIS A 145 4.76 -10.31 13.69
CA HIS A 145 3.97 -9.25 14.32
C HIS A 145 2.99 -8.59 13.35
N THR A 146 3.33 -8.54 12.06
CA THR A 146 2.39 -8.14 10.99
C THR A 146 1.29 -9.19 10.83
N LEU A 147 1.60 -10.48 10.96
CA LEU A 147 0.59 -11.55 10.96
C LEU A 147 -0.33 -11.47 12.18
N ASP A 148 0.20 -11.14 13.36
CA ASP A 148 -0.60 -10.90 14.56
C ASP A 148 -1.59 -9.73 14.35
N GLU A 149 -1.17 -8.68 13.62
CA GLU A 149 -2.07 -7.58 13.25
C GLU A 149 -3.17 -8.05 12.29
N PHE A 150 -2.85 -8.87 11.31
CA PHE A 150 -3.86 -9.46 10.44
C PHE A 150 -4.89 -10.29 11.23
N ASP A 151 -4.43 -11.14 12.13
CA ASP A 151 -5.30 -11.96 12.98
C ASP A 151 -6.22 -11.11 13.86
N ARG A 152 -5.68 -10.09 14.52
CA ARG A 152 -6.48 -9.13 15.34
C ARG A 152 -7.58 -8.43 14.55
N HIS A 153 -7.38 -8.24 13.23
CA HIS A 153 -8.35 -7.62 12.32
C HIS A 153 -9.20 -8.63 11.56
N GLY A 154 -9.22 -9.89 12.01
CA GLY A 154 -10.12 -10.92 11.55
C GLY A 154 -9.69 -11.64 10.26
N PHE A 155 -8.44 -11.53 9.85
CA PHE A 155 -7.91 -12.31 8.73
C PHE A 155 -7.48 -13.70 9.18
N GLY A 156 -8.01 -14.73 8.55
CA GLY A 156 -7.54 -16.09 8.77
C GLY A 156 -6.14 -16.30 8.18
N ILE A 157 -5.20 -16.86 8.97
CA ILE A 157 -3.82 -17.09 8.51
C ILE A 157 -3.71 -18.51 7.92
N ILE A 158 -3.24 -18.61 6.68
CA ILE A 158 -3.16 -19.88 5.94
C ILE A 158 -1.75 -20.02 5.36
N PRO A 159 -0.98 -21.04 5.78
CA PRO A 159 0.28 -21.35 5.11
C PRO A 159 0.06 -21.70 3.62
N ALA A 160 0.93 -21.17 2.73
CA ALA A 160 0.84 -21.46 1.31
C ALA A 160 0.92 -22.96 1.01
N ALA A 161 1.67 -23.73 1.80
CA ALA A 161 1.75 -25.18 1.69
C ALA A 161 0.39 -25.86 1.88
N ASP A 162 -0.41 -25.40 2.86
CA ASP A 162 -1.76 -25.93 3.11
C ASP A 162 -2.70 -25.62 1.93
N PHE A 163 -2.63 -24.38 1.41
CA PHE A 163 -3.42 -23.97 0.27
C PHE A 163 -3.08 -24.78 -0.99
N ILE A 164 -1.80 -24.99 -1.26
CA ILE A 164 -1.34 -25.83 -2.39
C ILE A 164 -1.75 -27.30 -2.20
N ALA A 165 -1.82 -27.78 -0.95
CA ALA A 165 -2.32 -29.12 -0.63
C ALA A 165 -3.85 -29.27 -0.76
N GLY A 166 -4.56 -28.20 -1.14
CA GLY A 166 -6.00 -28.22 -1.42
C GLY A 166 -6.89 -27.69 -0.30
N LYS A 167 -6.32 -27.04 0.72
CA LYS A 167 -7.13 -26.36 1.74
C LYS A 167 -7.87 -25.19 1.09
N GLU A 168 -9.18 -25.19 1.22
CA GLU A 168 -10.03 -24.12 0.69
C GLU A 168 -9.80 -22.80 1.44
N LEU A 169 -9.93 -21.70 0.71
CA LEU A 169 -9.92 -20.37 1.32
C LEU A 169 -11.24 -20.13 2.05
N PRO A 170 -11.21 -19.50 3.24
CA PRO A 170 -12.44 -19.10 3.92
C PRO A 170 -13.22 -18.06 3.10
N ASP A 171 -14.53 -17.97 3.31
CA ASP A 171 -15.35 -16.90 2.71
C ASP A 171 -14.92 -15.51 3.17
N GLY A 172 -14.51 -15.39 4.44
CA GLY A 172 -14.01 -14.14 5.05
C GLY A 172 -12.59 -13.77 4.64
N PRO A 173 -12.07 -12.67 5.19
CA PRO A 173 -10.71 -12.20 4.92
C PRO A 173 -9.66 -13.26 5.29
N CYS A 174 -8.61 -13.36 4.49
CA CYS A 174 -7.51 -14.27 4.80
C CYS A 174 -6.18 -13.82 4.22
N VAL A 175 -5.11 -14.30 4.85
CA VAL A 175 -3.73 -14.09 4.47
C VAL A 175 -3.09 -15.43 4.15
N ILE A 176 -2.61 -15.61 2.94
CA ILE A 176 -1.76 -16.76 2.57
C ILE A 176 -0.32 -16.36 2.86
N THR A 177 0.35 -17.14 3.71
CA THR A 177 1.73 -16.86 4.10
C THR A 177 2.71 -17.69 3.27
N ILE A 178 3.70 -17.00 2.70
CA ILE A 178 4.75 -17.58 1.86
C ILE A 178 6.03 -17.69 2.69
N GLU A 179 6.66 -18.87 2.69
CA GLU A 179 8.02 -19.01 3.19
C GLU A 179 8.97 -18.14 2.35
N GLY A 180 9.69 -17.25 2.99
CA GLY A 180 10.47 -16.26 2.29
C GLY A 180 11.54 -15.59 3.14
N SER A 181 12.23 -16.37 4.01
CA SER A 181 13.23 -15.82 4.94
C SER A 181 14.33 -15.01 4.24
N GLU A 182 14.72 -15.42 3.03
CA GLU A 182 15.79 -14.79 2.27
C GLU A 182 15.32 -13.91 1.11
N LEU A 183 14.06 -14.04 0.69
CA LEU A 183 13.54 -13.27 -0.45
C LEU A 183 13.62 -11.73 -0.26
N PRO A 184 13.35 -11.17 0.93
CA PRO A 184 13.47 -9.73 1.15
C PRO A 184 14.88 -9.17 0.94
N ARG A 185 15.93 -10.00 1.03
CA ARG A 185 17.31 -9.56 0.76
C ARG A 185 17.55 -9.16 -0.70
N GLY A 186 16.75 -9.68 -1.62
CA GLY A 186 16.73 -9.25 -3.02
C GLY A 186 15.93 -7.97 -3.27
N GLY A 187 15.32 -7.43 -2.22
CA GLY A 187 14.46 -6.27 -2.24
C GLY A 187 13.02 -6.60 -2.64
N GLY A 188 12.08 -6.19 -1.80
CA GLY A 188 10.65 -6.28 -2.05
C GLY A 188 9.93 -7.46 -1.41
N GLY A 189 8.62 -7.32 -1.30
CA GLY A 189 7.70 -8.29 -0.74
C GLY A 189 6.88 -9.05 -1.78
N ALA A 190 5.78 -9.62 -1.33
CA ALA A 190 4.90 -10.42 -2.17
C ALA A 190 4.37 -9.61 -3.38
N ARG A 191 4.05 -8.32 -3.18
CA ARG A 191 3.58 -7.44 -4.25
C ARG A 191 4.66 -7.17 -5.31
N CYS A 192 5.88 -6.92 -4.90
CA CYS A 192 7.01 -6.65 -5.81
C CYS A 192 7.33 -7.83 -6.73
N MET A 193 7.01 -9.05 -6.32
CA MET A 193 7.19 -10.26 -7.12
C MET A 193 6.06 -10.53 -8.11
N THR A 194 5.04 -9.66 -8.19
CA THR A 194 3.87 -9.86 -9.04
C THR A 194 3.81 -8.84 -10.16
N MET A 195 3.29 -9.26 -11.30
CA MET A 195 2.96 -8.40 -12.43
C MET A 195 1.50 -8.65 -12.83
N PRO A 196 0.61 -7.67 -12.66
CA PRO A 196 -0.78 -7.85 -13.03
C PRO A 196 -0.95 -7.87 -14.56
N LEU A 197 -1.50 -8.96 -15.08
CA LEU A 197 -1.83 -9.10 -16.51
C LEU A 197 -3.26 -8.68 -16.80
N SER A 198 -4.18 -8.91 -15.85
CA SER A 198 -5.59 -8.56 -15.94
C SER A 198 -6.14 -8.24 -14.56
N ARG A 199 -7.09 -7.33 -14.52
CA ARG A 199 -7.80 -6.96 -13.29
C ARG A 199 -9.30 -6.95 -13.54
N ARG A 200 -10.07 -7.51 -12.62
CA ARG A 200 -11.52 -7.35 -12.62
C ARG A 200 -11.89 -6.05 -11.92
N PRO A 201 -12.99 -5.39 -12.31
CA PRO A 201 -13.55 -4.29 -11.53
C PRO A 201 -13.85 -4.74 -10.09
N VAL A 202 -13.68 -3.83 -9.15
CA VAL A 202 -14.05 -4.01 -7.74
C VAL A 202 -15.12 -2.97 -7.41
N ASP A 203 -16.24 -3.41 -6.87
CA ASP A 203 -17.26 -2.51 -6.33
C ASP A 203 -16.78 -1.98 -4.97
N TRP A 204 -16.62 -0.67 -4.89
CA TRP A 204 -16.14 0.05 -3.71
C TRP A 204 -17.31 0.54 -2.84
#